data_b5892e8b50110c131c46d1fbe573471d
#
_entry.id   b5892e8b50110c131c46d1fbe573471d
#
_cell.length_a   1.000
_cell.length_b   1.000
_cell.length_c   1.000
_cell.angle_alpha   90.00
_cell.angle_beta   90.00
_cell.angle_gamma   90.00
#
_symmetry.space_group_name_H-M   'P 1'
#
loop_
_entity.id
_entity.type
_entity.pdbx_description
1 polymer ?
#
loop_
_entity_poly.entity_id
_entity_poly.type
_entity_poly.pdbx_seq_one_letter_code
_entity_poly.pdbx_strand_id
1 'polypeptide(L)'
;MSTVQPTAADFEPVKVESDVEQISRPSLSYWQDAWVRLKKNTRAIVSLWIIILLTVFTLIGPFIWQVDPALQDLNQVSQSPSWPKSAVVVEAYSTWDGIRIDGYQSPDNYPEQVAAPTGFRAVGDATTQRVRLSWDAVAGADGYNIYRNNRQPQDFNDLGLPLGSTYGDELSYEDRLSLEDREYYYAVVPTDGIDEYESYTLLTVTPQLALTHEEANTRGLAKSGDHLAVGDQITIEFHPMGTDYLGRDMLARLMEGARVSLF
;
A
#
# COMPACT_ATOMS: atom_id res chain seq x y z
N MET A 1 -67.84 74.42 24.56
CA MET A 1 -66.44 74.04 24.90
C MET A 1 -66.37 73.93 26.43
N SER A 2 -66.48 72.75 26.99
CA SER A 2 -66.33 72.57 28.45
C SER A 2 -64.82 72.38 28.75
N THR A 3 -64.28 73.39 29.37
CA THR A 3 -62.89 73.30 29.91
C THR A 3 -62.92 72.43 31.15
N VAL A 4 -62.37 71.21 31.02
CA VAL A 4 -62.11 70.36 32.15
C VAL A 4 -61.00 71.01 32.95
N GLN A 5 -61.31 71.49 34.17
CA GLN A 5 -60.26 71.99 35.09
C GLN A 5 -59.58 70.77 35.73
N PRO A 6 -58.27 70.67 35.73
CA PRO A 6 -57.57 69.61 36.39
C PRO A 6 -57.77 69.67 37.90
N THR A 7 -58.09 68.58 38.52
CA THR A 7 -58.24 68.41 39.97
C THR A 7 -56.95 67.95 40.61
N ALA A 8 -56.78 68.12 41.94
CA ALA A 8 -55.56 67.72 42.62
C ALA A 8 -55.28 66.21 42.55
N ALA A 9 -56.28 65.39 42.22
CA ALA A 9 -56.11 63.94 41.96
C ALA A 9 -55.40 63.63 40.66
N ASP A 10 -55.41 64.59 39.68
CA ASP A 10 -54.72 64.38 38.42
C ASP A 10 -53.19 64.54 38.52
N PHE A 11 -52.72 65.01 39.68
CA PHE A 11 -51.31 65.21 40.00
C PHE A 11 -50.80 64.18 41.03
N GLU A 12 -51.59 63.17 41.35
CA GLU A 12 -51.04 62.07 42.15
C GLU A 12 -49.99 61.26 41.35
N PRO A 13 -48.85 61.01 41.97
CA PRO A 13 -47.83 60.21 41.25
C PRO A 13 -48.35 58.82 40.97
N VAL A 14 -48.50 58.49 39.69
CA VAL A 14 -48.85 57.13 39.24
C VAL A 14 -47.76 56.22 39.74
N LYS A 15 -48.12 55.30 40.64
CA LYS A 15 -47.26 54.18 40.96
C LYS A 15 -47.10 53.31 39.73
N VAL A 16 -46.14 53.61 38.90
CA VAL A 16 -45.66 52.70 37.90
C VAL A 16 -44.96 51.58 38.67
N GLU A 17 -45.66 50.46 38.84
CA GLU A 17 -44.95 49.22 39.15
C GLU A 17 -44.04 48.99 37.96
N SER A 18 -42.83 49.55 38.02
CA SER A 18 -41.74 49.15 37.11
C SER A 18 -41.40 47.70 37.46
N ASP A 19 -42.06 46.77 36.78
CA ASP A 19 -41.47 45.44 36.58
C ASP A 19 -40.22 45.69 35.77
N VAL A 20 -39.17 46.20 36.47
CA VAL A 20 -37.82 46.22 35.93
C VAL A 20 -37.41 44.75 35.97
N GLU A 21 -37.74 44.03 34.89
CA GLU A 21 -37.07 42.78 34.58
C GLU A 21 -35.56 43.08 34.68
N GLN A 22 -35.00 42.85 35.86
CA GLN A 22 -33.56 42.82 36.04
C GLN A 22 -33.08 41.66 35.17
N ILE A 23 -32.83 41.98 33.88
CA ILE A 23 -32.04 41.11 33.03
C ILE A 23 -30.61 41.16 33.58
N SER A 24 -30.41 40.46 34.72
CA SER A 24 -29.08 40.20 35.25
C SER A 24 -28.39 39.22 34.34
N ARG A 25 -27.96 39.71 33.18
CA ARG A 25 -26.98 38.96 32.41
C ARG A 25 -25.70 38.95 33.23
N PRO A 26 -25.18 37.79 33.63
CA PRO A 26 -23.92 37.75 34.32
C PRO A 26 -22.90 38.49 33.44
N SER A 27 -22.11 39.38 34.03
CA SER A 27 -21.08 40.14 33.34
C SER A 27 -20.01 39.13 32.86
N LEU A 28 -20.16 38.64 31.62
CA LEU A 28 -19.19 37.76 31.02
C LEU A 28 -17.92 38.58 30.72
N SER A 29 -16.77 38.05 31.03
CA SER A 29 -15.49 38.57 30.55
C SER A 29 -15.51 38.58 29.02
N TYR A 30 -14.77 39.53 28.41
CA TYR A 30 -14.62 39.64 26.93
C TYR A 30 -14.33 38.28 26.28
N TRP A 31 -13.42 37.51 26.86
CA TRP A 31 -13.06 36.18 26.40
C TRP A 31 -14.17 35.13 26.52
N GLN A 32 -14.96 35.22 27.58
CA GLN A 32 -16.11 34.34 27.81
C GLN A 32 -17.22 34.62 26.79
N ASP A 33 -17.53 35.89 26.54
CA ASP A 33 -18.53 36.25 25.51
C ASP A 33 -18.08 35.86 24.10
N ALA A 34 -16.82 36.10 23.77
CA ALA A 34 -16.23 35.68 22.51
C ALA A 34 -16.33 34.14 22.33
N TRP A 35 -16.03 33.38 23.38
CA TRP A 35 -16.12 31.91 23.36
C TRP A 35 -17.55 31.39 23.22
N VAL A 36 -18.49 32.02 23.89
CA VAL A 36 -19.93 31.69 23.74
C VAL A 36 -20.41 31.93 22.31
N ARG A 37 -20.02 33.08 21.72
CA ARG A 37 -20.37 33.42 20.32
C ARG A 37 -19.71 32.45 19.33
N LEU A 38 -18.46 32.10 19.57
CA LEU A 38 -17.72 31.10 18.75
C LEU A 38 -18.44 29.74 18.77
N LYS A 39 -18.84 29.27 19.96
CA LYS A 39 -19.57 27.99 20.09
C LYS A 39 -20.92 27.96 19.37
N LYS A 40 -21.57 29.09 19.22
CA LYS A 40 -22.84 29.20 18.46
C LYS A 40 -22.65 29.11 16.95
N ASN A 41 -21.45 29.40 16.45
CA ASN A 41 -21.14 29.36 15.03
C ASN A 41 -20.39 28.08 14.68
N THR A 42 -21.11 27.07 14.19
CA THR A 42 -20.54 25.76 13.81
C THR A 42 -19.39 25.88 12.82
N ARG A 43 -19.50 26.81 11.85
CA ARG A 43 -18.43 27.02 10.84
C ARG A 43 -17.15 27.54 11.50
N ALA A 44 -17.27 28.46 12.46
CA ALA A 44 -16.13 29.01 13.17
C ALA A 44 -15.46 27.95 14.08
N ILE A 45 -16.22 27.08 14.71
CA ILE A 45 -15.68 25.95 15.49
C ILE A 45 -14.92 24.97 14.58
N VAL A 46 -15.50 24.60 13.45
CA VAL A 46 -14.83 23.69 12.49
C VAL A 46 -13.53 24.32 12.01
N SER A 47 -13.51 25.59 11.63
CA SER A 47 -12.28 26.30 11.24
C SER A 47 -11.25 26.35 12.36
N LEU A 48 -11.66 26.59 13.60
CA LEU A 48 -10.77 26.58 14.76
C LEU A 48 -10.13 25.19 14.95
N TRP A 49 -10.92 24.12 14.85
CA TRP A 49 -10.38 22.76 14.97
C TRP A 49 -9.40 22.41 13.86
N ILE A 50 -9.67 22.84 12.62
CA ILE A 50 -8.74 22.68 11.50
C ILE A 50 -7.41 23.38 11.78
N ILE A 51 -7.45 24.64 12.26
CA ILE A 51 -6.24 25.40 12.59
C ILE A 51 -5.47 24.72 13.73
N ILE A 52 -6.15 24.29 14.79
CA ILE A 52 -5.52 23.57 15.90
C ILE A 52 -4.87 22.29 15.39
N LEU A 53 -5.56 21.50 14.58
CA LEU A 53 -5.05 20.25 14.02
C LEU A 53 -3.79 20.50 13.16
N LEU A 54 -3.82 21.50 12.28
CA LEU A 54 -2.66 21.89 11.47
C LEU A 54 -1.49 22.35 12.36
N THR A 55 -1.75 23.16 13.38
CA THR A 55 -0.70 23.61 14.32
C THR A 55 -0.10 22.42 15.08
N VAL A 56 -0.93 21.51 15.58
CA VAL A 56 -0.46 20.29 16.26
C VAL A 56 0.35 19.42 15.29
N PHE A 57 -0.15 19.24 14.08
CA PHE A 57 0.54 18.46 13.04
C PHE A 57 1.93 19.05 12.73
N THR A 58 2.06 20.37 12.58
CA THR A 58 3.34 21.01 12.25
C THR A 58 4.32 21.06 13.42
N LEU A 59 3.84 21.18 14.65
CA LEU A 59 4.69 21.23 15.85
C LEU A 59 5.09 19.83 16.35
N ILE A 60 4.15 18.90 16.37
CA ILE A 60 4.34 17.56 16.94
C ILE A 60 4.76 16.55 15.88
N GLY A 61 4.29 16.71 14.64
CA GLY A 61 4.56 15.79 13.54
C GLY A 61 6.04 15.40 13.37
N PRO A 62 6.98 16.36 13.31
CA PRO A 62 8.41 16.05 13.16
C PRO A 62 9.04 15.24 14.31
N PHE A 63 8.43 15.23 15.50
CA PHE A 63 8.88 14.39 16.62
C PHE A 63 8.39 12.95 16.48
N ILE A 64 7.27 12.73 15.79
CA ILE A 64 6.72 11.40 15.50
C ILE A 64 7.36 10.84 14.24
N TRP A 65 7.47 11.65 13.19
CA TRP A 65 8.03 11.30 11.89
C TRP A 65 9.42 11.91 11.75
N GLN A 66 10.44 11.17 12.21
CA GLN A 66 11.83 11.64 12.31
C GLN A 66 12.63 11.46 11.01
N VAL A 67 11.99 11.60 9.88
CA VAL A 67 12.66 11.53 8.56
C VAL A 67 13.14 12.94 8.19
N ASP A 68 14.40 13.03 7.76
CA ASP A 68 14.97 14.31 7.29
C ASP A 68 14.28 14.74 5.97
N PRO A 69 13.59 15.89 5.94
CA PRO A 69 12.91 16.37 4.75
C PRO A 69 13.85 16.71 3.58
N ALA A 70 15.15 16.90 3.85
CA ALA A 70 16.16 17.22 2.86
C ALA A 70 16.89 15.99 2.31
N LEU A 71 16.80 14.86 3.01
CA LEU A 71 17.47 13.62 2.60
C LEU A 71 16.96 13.16 1.24
N GLN A 72 17.89 12.97 0.30
CA GLN A 72 17.60 12.49 -1.06
C GLN A 72 18.03 11.03 -1.17
N ASP A 73 17.11 10.17 -1.60
CA ASP A 73 17.40 8.77 -1.90
C ASP A 73 17.00 8.48 -3.36
N LEU A 74 18.01 8.39 -4.22
CA LEU A 74 17.81 8.14 -5.64
C LEU A 74 17.24 6.74 -5.94
N ASN A 75 17.29 5.81 -4.97
CA ASN A 75 16.67 4.50 -5.11
C ASN A 75 15.16 4.52 -4.83
N GLN A 76 14.67 5.61 -4.25
CA GLN A 76 13.27 5.78 -3.84
C GLN A 76 12.58 6.95 -4.58
N VAL A 77 13.01 7.22 -5.80
CA VAL A 77 12.43 8.28 -6.64
C VAL A 77 10.98 7.98 -7.01
N SER A 78 10.09 8.98 -6.78
CA SER A 78 8.67 8.91 -7.19
C SER A 78 7.93 7.67 -6.70
N GLN A 79 8.22 7.21 -5.49
CA GLN A 79 7.50 6.09 -4.87
C GLN A 79 6.07 6.51 -4.52
N SER A 80 5.15 5.62 -4.79
CA SER A 80 3.76 5.78 -4.37
C SER A 80 3.63 5.75 -2.85
N PRO A 81 2.56 6.34 -2.27
CA PRO A 81 2.24 6.18 -0.85
C PRO A 81 2.30 4.71 -0.43
N SER A 82 3.02 4.42 0.64
CA SER A 82 3.26 3.05 1.10
C SER A 82 3.00 2.92 2.60
N TRP A 83 2.79 1.66 3.02
CA TRP A 83 2.71 1.26 4.42
C TRP A 83 3.95 0.47 4.80
N PRO A 84 4.25 0.31 6.10
CA PRO A 84 5.35 -0.52 6.55
C PRO A 84 5.26 -1.92 5.94
N LYS A 85 6.33 -2.35 5.27
CA LYS A 85 6.47 -3.69 4.72
C LYS A 85 7.71 -4.35 5.30
N SER A 86 7.66 -5.66 5.46
CA SER A 86 8.84 -6.46 5.76
C SER A 86 9.31 -7.17 4.49
N ALA A 87 10.63 -7.22 4.31
CA ALA A 87 11.25 -8.02 3.28
C ALA A 87 12.13 -9.10 3.92
N VAL A 88 12.26 -10.22 3.24
CA VAL A 88 13.21 -11.25 3.61
C VAL A 88 14.52 -11.03 2.86
N VAL A 89 15.63 -11.21 3.57
CA VAL A 89 16.96 -11.15 2.94
C VAL A 89 17.22 -12.48 2.20
N VAL A 90 17.57 -12.39 0.94
CA VAL A 90 17.84 -13.55 0.09
C VAL A 90 19.21 -13.44 -0.59
N GLU A 91 19.75 -14.58 -1.02
CA GLU A 91 20.93 -14.60 -1.87
C GLU A 91 20.64 -14.04 -3.25
N ALA A 92 21.52 -13.19 -3.77
CA ALA A 92 21.43 -12.62 -5.11
C ALA A 92 21.46 -13.71 -6.19
N TYR A 93 22.29 -14.72 -5.99
CA TYR A 93 22.47 -15.84 -6.90
C TYR A 93 22.37 -17.15 -6.13
N SER A 94 21.41 -17.98 -6.51
CA SER A 94 21.42 -19.40 -6.15
C SER A 94 21.23 -20.19 -7.42
N THR A 95 22.18 -21.07 -7.68
CA THR A 95 22.06 -22.03 -8.80
C THR A 95 20.92 -22.97 -8.52
N TRP A 96 20.15 -23.23 -9.54
CA TRP A 96 19.08 -24.23 -9.50
C TRP A 96 19.07 -24.97 -10.84
N ASP A 97 19.39 -26.23 -10.82
CA ASP A 97 19.50 -27.05 -12.01
C ASP A 97 18.12 -27.51 -12.53
N GLY A 98 17.04 -27.13 -11.78
CA GLY A 98 15.70 -27.54 -12.13
C GLY A 98 15.40 -29.01 -11.78
N ILE A 99 14.28 -29.50 -12.30
CA ILE A 99 13.88 -30.89 -12.21
C ILE A 99 13.78 -31.44 -13.63
N ARG A 100 14.52 -32.48 -13.92
CA ARG A 100 14.59 -33.10 -15.25
C ARG A 100 14.37 -34.59 -15.16
N ILE A 101 13.91 -35.16 -16.26
CA ILE A 101 13.75 -36.61 -16.44
C ILE A 101 15.02 -37.16 -17.09
N ASP A 102 15.72 -38.03 -16.37
CA ASP A 102 16.88 -38.72 -16.94
C ASP A 102 16.44 -39.72 -18.02
N GLY A 103 17.11 -39.62 -19.20
CA GLY A 103 16.84 -40.54 -20.31
C GLY A 103 15.49 -40.30 -20.99
N TYR A 104 14.97 -39.07 -20.91
CA TYR A 104 13.75 -38.67 -21.63
C TYR A 104 13.88 -39.01 -23.13
N GLN A 105 12.79 -39.46 -23.70
CA GLN A 105 12.62 -39.65 -25.14
C GLN A 105 11.28 -39.06 -25.56
N SER A 106 11.33 -38.25 -26.62
CA SER A 106 10.11 -37.68 -27.21
C SER A 106 9.15 -38.78 -27.62
N PRO A 107 7.85 -38.60 -27.49
CA PRO A 107 6.85 -39.57 -27.94
C PRO A 107 6.96 -39.83 -29.46
N ASP A 108 6.89 -41.11 -29.84
CA ASP A 108 6.83 -41.47 -31.28
C ASP A 108 5.57 -40.98 -31.98
N ASN A 109 4.48 -40.81 -31.22
CA ASN A 109 3.19 -40.32 -31.70
C ASN A 109 2.58 -39.41 -30.64
N TYR A 110 2.02 -38.30 -31.06
CA TYR A 110 1.36 -37.33 -30.20
C TYR A 110 -0.16 -37.62 -30.20
N PRO A 111 -0.75 -37.79 -29.02
CA PRO A 111 -2.20 -37.98 -28.90
C PRO A 111 -2.94 -36.67 -29.19
N GLU A 112 -4.20 -36.72 -29.60
CA GLU A 112 -5.05 -35.54 -29.80
C GLU A 112 -5.31 -34.77 -28.48
N GLN A 113 -5.26 -35.46 -27.36
CA GLN A 113 -5.49 -34.88 -26.03
C GLN A 113 -4.58 -35.55 -24.99
N VAL A 114 -4.13 -34.74 -24.03
CA VAL A 114 -3.39 -35.20 -22.85
C VAL A 114 -4.08 -34.75 -21.56
N ALA A 115 -3.76 -35.39 -20.47
CA ALA A 115 -4.23 -34.97 -19.16
C ALA A 115 -3.59 -33.64 -18.75
N ALA A 116 -4.25 -32.85 -17.91
CA ALA A 116 -3.68 -31.72 -17.30
C ALA A 116 -2.51 -32.12 -16.38
N PRO A 117 -1.40 -31.34 -16.35
CA PRO A 117 -0.25 -31.62 -15.49
C PRO A 117 -0.68 -31.71 -14.02
N THR A 118 -0.20 -32.72 -13.30
CA THR A 118 -0.41 -32.87 -11.86
C THR A 118 0.81 -32.40 -11.07
N GLY A 119 0.69 -32.32 -9.74
CA GLY A 119 1.82 -31.95 -8.87
C GLY A 119 2.35 -30.54 -9.09
N PHE A 120 1.59 -29.66 -9.76
CA PHE A 120 2.00 -28.28 -10.00
C PHE A 120 2.12 -27.50 -8.69
N ARG A 121 3.33 -27.04 -8.37
CA ARG A 121 3.66 -26.40 -7.09
C ARG A 121 4.82 -25.43 -7.21
N ALA A 122 4.90 -24.49 -6.25
CA ALA A 122 6.11 -23.73 -6.02
C ALA A 122 7.15 -24.58 -5.25
N VAL A 123 8.42 -24.46 -5.61
CA VAL A 123 9.55 -25.15 -4.99
C VAL A 123 10.35 -24.15 -4.17
N GLY A 124 10.42 -24.38 -2.86
CA GLY A 124 11.02 -23.44 -1.92
C GLY A 124 10.19 -22.17 -1.75
N ASP A 125 10.81 -21.13 -1.22
CA ASP A 125 10.13 -19.86 -0.95
C ASP A 125 9.95 -19.05 -2.24
N ALA A 126 8.72 -18.71 -2.54
CA ALA A 126 8.39 -17.78 -3.61
C ALA A 126 8.68 -16.34 -3.14
N THR A 127 9.55 -15.64 -3.84
CA THR A 127 9.96 -14.28 -3.49
C THR A 127 9.89 -13.35 -4.69
N THR A 128 9.94 -12.04 -4.47
CA THR A 128 10.01 -11.05 -5.56
C THR A 128 11.30 -11.11 -6.37
N GLN A 129 12.29 -11.88 -5.92
CA GLN A 129 13.51 -12.15 -6.69
C GLN A 129 13.36 -13.36 -7.61
N ARG A 130 12.54 -14.35 -7.23
CA ARG A 130 12.30 -15.57 -8.00
C ARG A 130 11.10 -16.37 -7.51
N VAL A 131 10.45 -17.05 -8.45
CA VAL A 131 9.47 -18.11 -8.20
C VAL A 131 9.92 -19.35 -8.96
N ARG A 132 10.16 -20.45 -8.26
CA ARG A 132 10.48 -21.75 -8.85
C ARG A 132 9.24 -22.62 -8.89
N LEU A 133 8.96 -23.17 -10.04
CA LEU A 133 7.78 -23.98 -10.30
C LEU A 133 8.21 -25.40 -10.68
N SER A 134 7.42 -26.39 -10.31
CA SER A 134 7.58 -27.77 -10.78
C SER A 134 6.24 -28.43 -10.95
N TRP A 135 6.21 -29.45 -11.81
CA TRP A 135 5.04 -30.27 -12.11
C TRP A 135 5.47 -31.72 -12.39
N ASP A 136 4.49 -32.61 -12.50
CA ASP A 136 4.73 -34.00 -12.88
C ASP A 136 4.64 -34.16 -14.39
N ALA A 137 5.42 -35.10 -14.93
CA ALA A 137 5.42 -35.40 -16.35
C ALA A 137 4.04 -35.83 -16.85
N VAL A 138 3.68 -35.37 -18.03
CA VAL A 138 2.43 -35.76 -18.72
C VAL A 138 2.78 -36.72 -19.88
N ALA A 139 2.14 -37.87 -19.88
CA ALA A 139 2.33 -38.83 -20.97
C ALA A 139 1.84 -38.23 -22.29
N GLY A 140 2.68 -38.26 -23.32
CA GLY A 140 2.38 -37.72 -24.63
C GLY A 140 2.73 -36.23 -24.81
N ALA A 141 3.22 -35.55 -23.78
CA ALA A 141 3.75 -34.20 -23.90
C ALA A 141 5.24 -34.21 -24.26
N ASP A 142 5.67 -33.31 -25.14
CA ASP A 142 7.07 -33.11 -25.55
C ASP A 142 7.59 -31.73 -25.11
N GLY A 143 6.81 -30.97 -24.40
CA GLY A 143 7.16 -29.69 -23.81
C GLY A 143 6.05 -29.13 -22.93
N TYR A 144 6.33 -27.99 -22.33
CA TYR A 144 5.37 -27.26 -21.50
C TYR A 144 5.53 -25.77 -21.70
N ASN A 145 4.40 -25.08 -21.86
CA ASN A 145 4.33 -23.63 -21.81
C ASN A 145 3.87 -23.15 -20.44
N ILE A 146 4.57 -22.16 -19.92
CA ILE A 146 4.29 -21.60 -18.59
C ILE A 146 3.70 -20.21 -18.77
N TYR A 147 2.60 -19.95 -18.12
CA TYR A 147 1.87 -18.69 -18.13
C TYR A 147 1.87 -18.05 -16.75
N ARG A 148 1.84 -16.72 -16.71
CA ARG A 148 1.68 -15.94 -15.50
C ARG A 148 0.68 -14.81 -15.72
N ASN A 149 -0.37 -14.77 -14.92
CA ASN A 149 -1.42 -13.77 -14.97
C ASN A 149 -1.57 -13.04 -13.64
N ASN A 150 -2.01 -11.77 -13.69
CA ASN A 150 -2.31 -10.95 -12.51
C ASN A 150 -3.79 -11.08 -12.10
N ARG A 151 -4.57 -11.83 -12.84
CA ARG A 151 -5.97 -12.21 -12.55
C ARG A 151 -6.16 -13.68 -12.88
N GLN A 152 -7.08 -14.31 -12.20
CA GLN A 152 -7.39 -15.72 -12.45
C GLN A 152 -7.96 -15.89 -13.86
N PRO A 153 -7.33 -16.68 -14.73
CA PRO A 153 -7.88 -17.03 -16.04
C PRO A 153 -9.19 -17.81 -15.90
N GLN A 154 -10.16 -17.53 -16.75
CA GLN A 154 -11.45 -18.22 -16.73
C GLN A 154 -11.45 -19.47 -17.61
N ASP A 155 -10.70 -19.44 -18.69
CA ASP A 155 -10.56 -20.54 -19.64
C ASP A 155 -9.16 -20.54 -20.27
N PHE A 156 -8.91 -21.50 -21.15
CA PHE A 156 -7.64 -21.66 -21.86
C PHE A 156 -7.27 -20.41 -22.68
N ASN A 157 -8.22 -19.79 -23.36
CA ASN A 157 -7.98 -18.62 -24.20
C ASN A 157 -7.63 -17.36 -23.40
N ASP A 158 -7.96 -17.34 -22.10
CA ASP A 158 -7.67 -16.24 -21.18
C ASP A 158 -6.24 -16.30 -20.60
N LEU A 159 -5.45 -17.33 -20.93
CA LEU A 159 -4.07 -17.47 -20.47
C LEU A 159 -3.12 -16.41 -21.08
N GLY A 160 -3.44 -15.89 -22.26
CA GLY A 160 -2.68 -14.84 -22.91
C GLY A 160 -1.39 -15.34 -23.60
N LEU A 161 -0.25 -14.71 -23.33
CA LEU A 161 1.04 -15.11 -23.92
C LEU A 161 1.86 -15.91 -22.89
N PRO A 162 2.56 -16.96 -23.33
CA PRO A 162 3.42 -17.73 -22.44
C PRO A 162 4.58 -16.88 -21.90
N LEU A 163 4.86 -17.05 -20.62
CA LEU A 163 6.02 -16.48 -19.94
C LEU A 163 7.32 -17.14 -20.42
N GLY A 164 7.26 -18.43 -20.71
CA GLY A 164 8.36 -19.23 -21.21
C GLY A 164 7.90 -20.64 -21.52
N SER A 165 8.84 -21.43 -22.09
CA SER A 165 8.60 -22.81 -22.50
C SER A 165 9.73 -23.69 -22.01
N THR A 166 9.44 -24.96 -21.78
CA THR A 166 10.43 -25.99 -21.44
C THR A 166 10.30 -27.18 -22.39
N TYR A 167 11.36 -27.95 -22.51
CA TYR A 167 11.34 -29.21 -23.24
C TYR A 167 10.70 -30.32 -22.39
N GLY A 168 10.35 -31.44 -23.00
CA GLY A 168 9.64 -32.51 -22.33
C GLY A 168 10.38 -33.17 -21.16
N ASP A 169 11.72 -33.11 -21.16
CA ASP A 169 12.54 -33.54 -20.06
C ASP A 169 12.57 -32.55 -18.87
N GLU A 170 12.25 -31.28 -19.10
CA GLU A 170 12.26 -30.23 -18.06
C GLU A 170 10.89 -30.11 -17.39
N LEU A 171 10.83 -30.50 -16.14
CA LEU A 171 9.62 -30.46 -15.29
C LEU A 171 9.64 -29.30 -14.28
N SER A 172 10.34 -28.25 -14.61
CA SER A 172 10.46 -27.09 -13.72
C SER A 172 10.76 -25.82 -14.51
N TYR A 173 10.41 -24.69 -13.92
CA TYR A 173 10.64 -23.37 -14.50
C TYR A 173 10.97 -22.36 -13.39
N GLU A 174 11.92 -21.47 -13.63
CA GLU A 174 12.25 -20.40 -12.70
C GLU A 174 11.86 -19.05 -13.30
N ASP A 175 10.87 -18.40 -12.71
CA ASP A 175 10.45 -17.05 -13.05
C ASP A 175 11.24 -16.03 -12.22
N ARG A 176 11.90 -15.09 -12.92
CA ARG A 176 12.63 -13.94 -12.34
C ARG A 176 12.21 -12.60 -12.93
N LEU A 177 11.13 -12.57 -13.71
CA LEU A 177 10.75 -11.40 -14.49
C LEU A 177 9.83 -10.48 -13.71
N SER A 178 10.38 -9.38 -13.18
CA SER A 178 9.62 -8.28 -12.58
C SER A 178 8.51 -8.75 -11.63
N LEU A 179 8.88 -9.59 -10.67
CA LEU A 179 7.97 -10.10 -9.66
C LEU A 179 7.71 -9.03 -8.61
N GLU A 180 6.45 -8.88 -8.23
CA GLU A 180 5.99 -7.99 -7.17
C GLU A 180 5.34 -8.79 -6.03
N ASP A 181 5.15 -8.15 -4.88
CA ASP A 181 4.50 -8.72 -3.70
C ASP A 181 2.96 -8.72 -3.86
N ARG A 182 2.48 -9.37 -4.92
CA ARG A 182 1.06 -9.56 -5.24
C ARG A 182 0.75 -10.98 -5.67
N GLU A 183 -0.51 -11.31 -5.71
CA GLU A 183 -0.99 -12.60 -6.19
C GLU A 183 -0.80 -12.75 -7.70
N TYR A 184 -0.21 -13.88 -8.10
CA TYR A 184 -0.08 -14.33 -9.47
C TYR A 184 -0.74 -15.69 -9.67
N TYR A 185 -1.30 -15.88 -10.86
CA TYR A 185 -1.90 -17.13 -11.32
C TYR A 185 -1.00 -17.71 -12.38
N TYR A 186 -0.27 -18.75 -12.01
CA TYR A 186 0.56 -19.49 -12.95
C TYR A 186 -0.27 -20.63 -13.55
N ALA A 187 -0.05 -20.89 -14.84
CA ALA A 187 -0.55 -22.05 -15.51
C ALA A 187 0.59 -22.80 -16.19
N VAL A 188 0.49 -24.12 -16.22
CA VAL A 188 1.36 -24.99 -16.98
C VAL A 188 0.52 -25.76 -18.00
N VAL A 189 0.90 -25.66 -19.28
CA VAL A 189 0.19 -26.21 -20.44
C VAL A 189 1.13 -27.17 -21.16
N PRO A 190 0.76 -28.46 -21.31
CA PRO A 190 1.56 -29.40 -22.11
C PRO A 190 1.50 -29.06 -23.59
N THR A 191 2.59 -29.36 -24.32
CA THR A 191 2.69 -29.20 -25.77
C THR A 191 3.20 -30.49 -26.43
N ASP A 192 2.95 -30.65 -27.72
CA ASP A 192 3.58 -31.67 -28.54
C ASP A 192 4.93 -31.20 -29.15
N GLY A 193 5.46 -30.10 -28.63
CA GLY A 193 6.65 -29.43 -29.11
C GLY A 193 6.38 -28.30 -30.15
N ILE A 194 5.15 -28.25 -30.69
CA ILE A 194 4.69 -27.22 -31.66
C ILE A 194 3.39 -26.60 -31.14
N ASP A 195 2.38 -27.41 -30.96
CA ASP A 195 1.02 -27.00 -30.57
C ASP A 195 0.75 -27.28 -29.10
N GLU A 196 -0.11 -26.48 -28.49
CA GLU A 196 -0.54 -26.64 -27.11
C GLU A 196 -1.76 -27.55 -27.04
N TYR A 197 -1.78 -28.36 -25.99
CA TYR A 197 -3.01 -29.07 -25.60
C TYR A 197 -3.92 -28.15 -24.78
N GLU A 198 -5.24 -28.23 -24.97
CA GLU A 198 -6.20 -27.41 -24.22
C GLU A 198 -6.37 -27.84 -22.76
N SER A 199 -5.38 -28.55 -22.21
CA SER A 199 -5.36 -29.02 -20.82
C SER A 199 -4.31 -28.23 -20.03
N TYR A 200 -4.67 -27.73 -18.86
CA TYR A 200 -3.74 -26.96 -18.01
C TYR A 200 -4.07 -27.10 -16.54
N THR A 201 -3.11 -26.77 -15.70
CA THR A 201 -3.29 -26.67 -14.25
C THR A 201 -2.89 -25.30 -13.75
N LEU A 202 -3.70 -24.74 -12.84
CA LEU A 202 -3.45 -23.44 -12.23
C LEU A 202 -2.81 -23.60 -10.85
N LEU A 203 -1.91 -22.66 -10.55
CA LEU A 203 -1.30 -22.47 -9.23
C LEU A 203 -1.34 -20.99 -8.86
N THR A 204 -1.87 -20.69 -7.70
CA THR A 204 -1.83 -19.34 -7.14
C THR A 204 -0.60 -19.17 -6.28
N VAL A 205 0.20 -18.12 -6.53
CA VAL A 205 1.44 -17.82 -5.80
C VAL A 205 1.45 -16.34 -5.44
N THR A 206 1.72 -16.04 -4.17
CA THR A 206 1.97 -14.67 -3.71
C THR A 206 3.44 -14.59 -3.26
N PRO A 207 4.35 -14.03 -4.10
CA PRO A 207 5.73 -13.89 -3.73
C PRO A 207 5.91 -12.99 -2.51
N GLN A 208 6.75 -13.38 -1.58
CA GLN A 208 7.15 -12.55 -0.46
C GLN A 208 8.14 -11.49 -0.95
N LEU A 209 7.99 -10.25 -0.48
CA LEU A 209 8.94 -9.20 -0.77
C LEU A 209 10.32 -9.60 -0.26
N ALA A 210 11.32 -9.56 -1.14
CA ALA A 210 12.67 -9.97 -0.83
C ALA A 210 13.67 -8.95 -1.33
N LEU A 211 14.77 -8.78 -0.59
CA LEU A 211 15.91 -7.97 -0.96
C LEU A 211 17.17 -8.80 -0.88
N THR A 212 18.09 -8.55 -1.79
CA THR A 212 19.44 -9.11 -1.67
C THR A 212 20.24 -8.37 -0.59
N HIS A 213 21.33 -8.97 -0.11
CA HIS A 213 22.24 -8.29 0.81
C HIS A 213 22.74 -6.94 0.25
N GLU A 214 23.05 -6.90 -1.01
CA GLU A 214 23.54 -5.71 -1.68
C GLU A 214 22.47 -4.61 -1.72
N GLU A 215 21.23 -4.96 -2.07
CA GLU A 215 20.09 -4.03 -2.06
C GLU A 215 19.80 -3.52 -0.64
N ALA A 216 19.82 -4.39 0.37
CA ALA A 216 19.59 -4.03 1.75
C ALA A 216 20.68 -3.06 2.27
N ASN A 217 21.93 -3.31 1.93
CA ASN A 217 23.06 -2.44 2.29
C ASN A 217 22.99 -1.09 1.56
N THR A 218 22.70 -1.11 0.24
CA THR A 218 22.60 0.11 -0.57
C THR A 218 21.49 1.02 -0.09
N ARG A 219 20.38 0.45 0.39
CA ARG A 219 19.25 1.19 0.98
C ARG A 219 19.47 1.58 2.44
N GLY A 220 20.63 1.26 3.03
CA GLY A 220 20.91 1.58 4.44
C GLY A 220 20.03 0.83 5.45
N LEU A 221 19.36 -0.25 5.02
CA LEU A 221 18.46 -1.04 5.87
C LEU A 221 19.22 -1.97 6.83
N ALA A 222 20.49 -2.25 6.53
CA ALA A 222 21.42 -2.91 7.45
C ALA A 222 21.94 -1.87 8.45
N LYS A 223 21.65 -2.03 9.74
CA LYS A 223 22.31 -1.22 10.76
C LYS A 223 23.82 -1.47 10.71
N SER A 224 24.61 -0.41 10.84
CA SER A 224 26.07 -0.51 10.82
C SER A 224 26.54 -1.50 11.89
N GLY A 225 27.08 -2.64 11.47
CA GLY A 225 27.53 -3.74 12.34
C GLY A 225 26.63 -4.97 12.40
N ASP A 226 25.42 -4.93 11.85
CA ASP A 226 24.55 -6.10 11.74
C ASP A 226 24.97 -6.95 10.53
N HIS A 227 25.33 -8.20 10.78
CA HIS A 227 25.47 -9.19 9.73
C HIS A 227 24.06 -9.74 9.39
N LEU A 228 23.43 -9.18 8.36
CA LEU A 228 22.18 -9.74 7.86
C LEU A 228 22.44 -11.16 7.35
N ALA A 229 21.72 -12.14 7.87
CA ALA A 229 21.75 -13.50 7.35
C ALA A 229 20.63 -13.71 6.32
N VAL A 230 20.83 -14.66 5.41
CA VAL A 230 19.75 -15.12 4.52
C VAL A 230 18.60 -15.66 5.37
N GLY A 231 17.39 -15.19 5.10
CA GLY A 231 16.21 -15.51 5.88
C GLY A 231 15.83 -14.46 6.93
N ASP A 232 16.72 -13.50 7.23
CA ASP A 232 16.37 -12.41 8.14
C ASP A 232 15.27 -11.53 7.57
N GLN A 233 14.37 -11.07 8.45
CA GLN A 233 13.34 -10.12 8.08
C GLN A 233 13.77 -8.70 8.42
N ILE A 234 13.73 -7.85 7.43
CA ILE A 234 14.03 -6.41 7.56
C ILE A 234 12.80 -5.59 7.29
N THR A 235 12.62 -4.51 8.04
CA THR A 235 11.55 -3.54 7.78
C THR A 235 12.05 -2.56 6.73
N ILE A 236 11.28 -2.44 5.65
CA ILE A 236 11.56 -1.46 4.60
C ILE A 236 11.03 -0.10 5.06
N GLU A 237 11.81 0.94 4.85
CA GLU A 237 11.35 2.30 5.03
C GLU A 237 10.11 2.55 4.18
N PHE A 238 9.12 3.18 4.78
CA PHE A 238 7.88 3.47 4.11
C PHE A 238 7.63 4.97 4.09
N HIS A 239 6.92 5.42 3.07
CA HIS A 239 6.60 6.82 2.87
C HIS A 239 5.08 6.97 2.79
N PRO A 240 4.39 7.39 3.88
CA PRO A 240 2.92 7.45 3.92
C PRO A 240 2.31 8.32 2.82
N MET A 241 3.03 9.33 2.34
CA MET A 241 2.63 10.19 1.23
C MET A 241 3.50 10.01 -0.02
N GLY A 242 4.30 8.94 -0.06
CA GLY A 242 5.25 8.70 -1.14
C GLY A 242 6.48 9.61 -1.09
N THR A 243 7.27 9.56 -2.15
CA THR A 243 8.47 10.36 -2.34
C THR A 243 8.36 11.26 -3.57
N ASP A 244 9.14 12.33 -3.59
CA ASP A 244 9.22 13.20 -4.76
C ASP A 244 10.22 12.69 -5.82
N TYR A 245 10.43 13.50 -6.86
CA TYR A 245 11.36 13.21 -7.96
C TYR A 245 12.84 13.16 -7.57
N LEU A 246 13.20 13.50 -6.34
CA LEU A 246 14.53 13.36 -5.75
C LEU A 246 14.57 12.26 -4.67
N GLY A 247 13.50 11.50 -4.51
CA GLY A 247 13.40 10.46 -3.48
C GLY A 247 13.21 10.99 -2.06
N ARG A 248 12.82 12.27 -1.89
CA ARG A 248 12.61 12.87 -0.56
C ARG A 248 11.21 12.54 -0.06
N ASP A 249 11.08 12.28 1.24
CA ASP A 249 9.81 11.98 1.88
C ASP A 249 8.82 13.17 1.81
N MET A 250 7.67 12.93 1.18
CA MET A 250 6.65 13.97 0.97
C MET A 250 5.99 14.41 2.28
N LEU A 251 5.83 13.51 3.25
CA LEU A 251 5.22 13.84 4.55
C LEU A 251 6.14 14.72 5.37
N ALA A 252 7.43 14.38 5.46
CA ALA A 252 8.44 15.19 6.15
C ALA A 252 8.53 16.61 5.55
N ARG A 253 8.54 16.70 4.22
CA ARG A 253 8.55 17.99 3.50
C ARG A 253 7.29 18.81 3.72
N LEU A 254 6.13 18.17 3.76
CA LEU A 254 4.87 18.86 4.06
C LEU A 254 4.87 19.47 5.46
N MET A 255 5.36 18.71 6.46
CA MET A 255 5.48 19.21 7.83
C MET A 255 6.44 20.39 7.94
N GLU A 256 7.63 20.30 7.32
CA GLU A 256 8.62 21.37 7.33
C GLU A 256 8.11 22.62 6.58
N GLY A 257 7.53 22.45 5.39
CA GLY A 257 6.95 23.57 4.63
C GLY A 257 5.81 24.26 5.37
N ALA A 258 4.94 23.49 6.02
CA ALA A 258 3.86 24.04 6.84
C ALA A 258 4.42 24.77 8.07
N ARG A 259 5.48 24.26 8.71
CA ARG A 259 6.16 24.91 9.82
C ARG A 259 6.74 26.28 9.41
N VAL A 260 7.48 26.31 8.31
CA VAL A 260 8.05 27.57 7.78
C VAL A 260 6.96 28.58 7.37
N SER A 261 5.78 28.10 6.96
CA SER A 261 4.68 28.98 6.54
C SER A 261 3.85 29.54 7.70
N LEU A 262 3.82 28.84 8.84
CA LEU A 262 3.00 29.21 10.01
C LEU A 262 3.80 29.99 11.08
N PHE A 263 5.12 29.84 11.09
CA PHE A 263 6.03 30.42 12.11
C PHE A 263 7.22 31.15 11.48
#